data_e5cdc3aaea86986222aad71748b11e67
#
_entry.id   e5cdc3aaea86986222aad71748b11e67
#
_cell.length_a   1.000
_cell.length_b   1.000
_cell.length_c   1.000
_cell.angle_alpha   90.00
_cell.angle_beta   90.00
_cell.angle_gamma   90.00
#
_symmetry.space_group_name_H-M   'P 1'
#
loop_
_entity.id
_entity.type
_entity.pdbx_description
1 polymer ?
#
loop_
_entity_poly.entity_id
_entity_poly.type
_entity_poly.pdbx_seq_one_letter_code
_entity_poly.pdbx_strand_id
1 'polypeptide(L)'
;MKIYESREDYLETILILQKKNGMVRSVDVAEYREVSKPSVCHAVAVLQKSGFIRKDKNGFLSLTDAGKKVAEKIYERHLFLQKSFWL
;
A
#
# COMPACT_ATOMS: atom_id res chain seq x y z
N MET A 1 -1.21 3.61 20.41
CA MET A 1 -1.26 3.68 19.86
C MET A 1 -1.64 3.80 18.89
N LYS A 2 -1.83 4.12 18.64
CA LYS A 2 -2.16 4.23 17.73
C LYS A 2 -1.92 4.05 16.80
N ILE A 3 -2.39 3.71 17.22
CA ILE A 3 -1.61 3.68 16.09
C ILE A 3 -2.28 3.89 14.77
N TYR A 4 -1.70 4.57 13.89
CA TYR A 4 -2.33 4.98 12.65
C TYR A 4 -1.76 4.24 11.48
N GLU A 5 -2.65 3.83 10.58
CA GLU A 5 -2.22 3.36 9.28
C GLU A 5 -1.89 4.57 8.45
N SER A 6 -0.63 4.81 8.21
CA SER A 6 -0.25 5.94 7.39
C SER A 6 -0.54 5.63 5.93
N ARG A 7 -0.68 6.68 5.14
CA ARG A 7 -0.91 6.51 3.70
C ARG A 7 0.25 5.79 3.04
N GLU A 8 1.45 6.03 3.54
CA GLU A 8 2.63 5.37 3.02
C GLU A 8 2.57 3.87 3.25
N ASP A 9 2.05 3.44 4.40
CA ASP A 9 1.90 2.03 4.69
C ASP A 9 0.94 1.36 3.70
N TYR A 10 -0.11 2.04 3.30
CA TYR A 10 -1.02 1.50 2.31
C TYR A 10 -0.35 1.36 0.95
N LEU A 11 0.48 2.34 0.57
CA LEU A 11 1.22 2.26 -0.69
C LEU A 11 2.18 1.07 -0.68
N GLU A 12 2.87 0.87 0.42
CA GLU A 12 3.77 -0.27 0.56
C GLU A 12 3.01 -1.58 0.47
N THR A 13 1.85 -1.65 1.13
CA THR A 13 1.03 -2.85 1.10
C THR A 13 0.60 -3.19 -0.31
N ILE A 14 0.17 -2.18 -1.08
CA ILE A 14 -0.23 -2.40 -2.46
C ILE A 14 0.94 -2.92 -3.28
N LEU A 15 2.13 -2.35 -3.08
CA LEU A 15 3.33 -2.80 -3.78
C LEU A 15 3.62 -4.27 -3.46
N ILE A 16 3.58 -4.63 -2.19
CA ILE A 16 3.85 -6.00 -1.76
C ILE A 16 2.85 -6.96 -2.38
N LEU A 17 1.56 -6.62 -2.33
CA LEU A 17 0.52 -7.48 -2.87
C LEU A 17 0.61 -7.59 -4.37
N GLN A 18 1.00 -6.53 -5.07
CA GLN A 18 1.21 -6.60 -6.51
C GLN A 18 2.35 -7.55 -6.87
N LYS A 19 3.43 -7.50 -6.12
CA LYS A 19 4.56 -8.40 -6.36
C LYS A 19 4.17 -9.85 -6.09
N LYS A 20 3.29 -10.06 -5.12
CA LYS A 20 2.91 -11.40 -4.71
C LYS A 20 1.83 -11.99 -5.62
N ASN A 21 0.79 -11.22 -5.91
CA ASN A 21 -0.41 -11.71 -6.58
C ASN A 21 -0.64 -11.13 -7.97
N GLY A 22 0.03 -10.03 -8.29
CA GLY A 22 -0.14 -9.35 -9.57
C GLY A 22 -1.29 -8.37 -9.60
N MET A 23 -2.38 -8.65 -8.91
CA MET A 23 -3.56 -7.79 -8.89
C MET A 23 -3.99 -7.54 -7.46
N VAL A 24 -4.45 -6.32 -7.18
CA VAL A 24 -4.79 -5.92 -5.82
C VAL A 24 -6.14 -5.23 -5.80
N ARG A 25 -6.98 -5.61 -4.86
CA ARG A 25 -8.26 -4.94 -4.60
C ARG A 25 -8.26 -4.42 -3.17
N SER A 26 -9.22 -3.54 -2.87
CA SER A 26 -9.33 -2.99 -1.52
C SER A 26 -9.50 -4.09 -0.47
N VAL A 27 -10.23 -5.15 -0.81
CA VAL A 27 -10.44 -6.25 0.13
C VAL A 27 -9.11 -6.94 0.46
N ASP A 28 -8.22 -7.05 -0.51
CA ASP A 28 -6.92 -7.67 -0.28
C ASP A 28 -6.09 -6.84 0.69
N VAL A 29 -6.15 -5.52 0.54
CA VAL A 29 -5.44 -4.62 1.44
C VAL A 29 -6.02 -4.71 2.84
N ALA A 30 -7.35 -4.74 2.94
CA ALA A 30 -8.02 -4.83 4.24
C ALA A 30 -7.61 -6.11 4.98
N GLU A 31 -7.56 -7.22 4.28
CA GLU A 31 -7.16 -8.49 4.89
C GLU A 31 -5.69 -8.48 5.30
N TYR A 32 -4.85 -7.97 4.45
CA TYR A 32 -3.41 -7.94 4.73
C TYR A 32 -3.10 -7.07 5.95
N ARG A 33 -3.74 -5.91 6.06
CA ARG A 33 -3.50 -4.97 7.14
C ARG A 33 -4.36 -5.23 8.37
N GLU A 34 -5.34 -6.13 8.26
CA GLU A 34 -6.29 -6.43 9.32
C GLU A 34 -7.04 -5.17 9.77
N VAL A 35 -7.52 -4.42 8.79
CA VAL A 35 -8.31 -3.22 9.04
C VAL A 35 -9.64 -3.35 8.33
N SER A 36 -10.58 -2.49 8.69
CA SER A 36 -11.91 -2.53 8.10
C SER A 36 -11.86 -2.08 6.63
N LYS A 37 -12.78 -2.61 5.86
CA LYS A 37 -12.90 -2.24 4.46
C LYS A 37 -13.19 -0.74 4.26
N PRO A 38 -14.09 -0.12 5.06
CA PRO A 38 -14.29 1.31 4.95
C PRO A 38 -13.02 2.13 5.18
N SER A 39 -12.17 1.69 6.10
CA SER A 39 -10.88 2.37 6.34
C SER A 39 -10.00 2.33 5.10
N VAL A 40 -9.93 1.17 4.45
CA VAL A 40 -9.15 1.03 3.23
C VAL A 40 -9.73 1.89 2.12
N CYS A 41 -11.05 1.86 1.97
CA CYS A 41 -11.70 2.65 0.92
C CYS A 41 -11.43 4.13 1.10
N HIS A 42 -11.45 4.61 2.33
CA HIS A 42 -11.14 5.99 2.62
C HIS A 42 -9.69 6.33 2.24
N ALA A 43 -8.76 5.48 2.66
CA ALA A 43 -7.35 5.69 2.37
C ALA A 43 -7.09 5.67 0.86
N VAL A 44 -7.71 4.72 0.17
CA VAL A 44 -7.58 4.61 -1.28
C VAL A 44 -8.10 5.88 -1.98
N ALA A 45 -9.25 6.39 -1.53
CA ALA A 45 -9.82 7.59 -2.11
C ALA A 45 -8.87 8.78 -1.95
N VAL A 46 -8.27 8.92 -0.77
CA VAL A 46 -7.33 10.00 -0.51
C VAL A 46 -6.08 9.86 -1.39
N LEU A 47 -5.54 8.65 -1.46
CA LEU A 47 -4.34 8.39 -2.26
C LEU A 47 -4.59 8.56 -3.75
N GLN A 48 -5.78 8.18 -4.19
CA GLN A 48 -6.19 8.34 -5.58
C GLN A 48 -6.27 9.84 -5.92
N LYS A 49 -6.87 10.61 -5.04
CA LYS A 49 -7.00 12.04 -5.22
C LYS A 49 -5.63 12.73 -5.21
N SER A 50 -4.71 12.21 -4.43
CA SER A 50 -3.35 12.75 -4.32
C SER A 50 -2.45 12.29 -5.47
N GLY A 51 -2.92 11.40 -6.33
CA GLY A 51 -2.16 11.00 -7.50
C GLY A 51 -1.20 9.85 -7.28
N PHE A 52 -1.36 9.10 -6.19
CA PHE A 52 -0.46 7.97 -5.90
C PHE A 52 -1.02 6.63 -6.32
N ILE A 53 -2.32 6.52 -6.50
CA ILE A 53 -2.99 5.27 -6.83
C ILE A 53 -3.95 5.49 -7.98
N ARG A 54 -4.12 4.46 -8.80
CA ARG A 54 -5.17 4.40 -9.80
C ARG A 54 -6.08 3.23 -9.44
N LYS A 55 -7.36 3.40 -9.76
CA LYS A 55 -8.35 2.37 -9.55
C LYS A 55 -9.12 2.21 -10.86
N ASP A 56 -9.13 1.00 -11.41
CA ASP A 56 -9.83 0.80 -12.66
C ASP A 56 -11.31 0.52 -12.41
N LYS A 57 -12.06 0.33 -13.49
CA LYS A 57 -13.51 0.14 -13.38
C LYS A 57 -13.87 -1.18 -12.70
N ASN A 58 -12.95 -2.11 -12.65
CA ASN A 58 -13.17 -3.40 -11.99
C ASN A 58 -12.76 -3.40 -10.53
N GLY A 59 -12.25 -2.27 -10.03
CA GLY A 59 -11.87 -2.14 -8.65
C GLY A 59 -10.44 -2.55 -8.35
N PHE A 60 -9.65 -2.84 -9.36
CA PHE A 60 -8.24 -3.17 -9.16
C PHE A 60 -7.42 -1.91 -8.92
N LEU A 61 -6.55 -1.99 -7.94
CA LEU A 61 -5.70 -0.87 -7.55
C LEU A 61 -4.32 -1.03 -8.18
N SER A 62 -3.74 0.09 -8.59
CA SER A 62 -2.38 0.09 -9.08
C SER A 62 -1.71 1.37 -8.63
N LEU A 63 -0.39 1.33 -8.55
CA LEU A 63 0.39 2.50 -8.16
C LEU A 63 0.72 3.33 -9.40
N THR A 64 0.61 4.65 -9.26
CA THR A 64 1.13 5.55 -10.28
C THR A 64 2.65 5.59 -10.13
N ASP A 65 3.32 6.26 -11.05
CA ASP A 65 4.78 6.41 -10.94
C ASP A 65 5.15 7.07 -9.61
N ALA A 66 4.40 8.10 -9.21
CA ALA A 66 4.66 8.77 -7.95
C ALA A 66 4.45 7.84 -6.76
N GLY A 67 3.35 7.08 -6.78
CA GLY A 67 3.04 6.13 -5.71
C GLY A 67 4.07 5.03 -5.62
N LYS A 68 4.52 4.55 -6.78
CA LYS A 68 5.51 3.49 -6.82
C LYS A 68 6.84 3.94 -6.21
N LYS A 69 7.26 5.16 -6.52
CA LYS A 69 8.50 5.69 -5.94
C LYS A 69 8.44 5.74 -4.43
N VAL A 70 7.33 6.22 -3.89
CA VAL A 70 7.15 6.28 -2.44
C VAL A 70 7.13 4.89 -1.84
N ALA A 71 6.35 3.99 -2.44
CA ALA A 71 6.22 2.63 -1.93
C ALA A 71 7.55 1.89 -1.94
N GLU A 72 8.31 2.02 -3.02
CA GLU A 72 9.60 1.35 -3.13
C GLU A 72 10.60 1.87 -2.12
N LYS A 73 10.58 3.17 -1.88
CA LYS A 73 11.46 3.77 -0.90
C LYS A 73 11.20 3.22 0.50
N ILE A 74 9.93 3.08 0.86
CA ILE A 74 9.55 2.54 2.17
C ILE A 74 9.91 1.07 2.25
N TYR A 75 9.66 0.32 1.19
CA TYR A 75 9.94 -1.10 1.13
C TYR A 75 11.45 -1.35 1.29
N GLU A 76 12.27 -0.58 0.59
CA GLU A 76 13.72 -0.69 0.70
C GLU A 76 14.20 -0.36 2.10
N ARG A 77 13.61 0.66 2.71
CA ARG A 77 13.98 1.05 4.07
C ARG A 77 13.72 -0.09 5.04
N HIS A 78 12.59 -0.76 4.91
CA HIS A 78 12.25 -1.87 5.78
C HIS A 78 13.17 -3.05 5.55
N LEU A 79 13.49 -3.35 4.30
CA LEU A 79 14.43 -4.43 3.99
C LEU A 79 15.81 -4.13 4.56
N PHE A 80 16.24 -2.90 4.43
CA PHE A 80 17.55 -2.49 4.94
C PHE A 80 17.61 -2.65 6.46
N LEU A 81 16.57 -2.23 7.16
CA LEU A 81 16.51 -2.36 8.60
C LEU A 81 16.54 -3.82 9.03
N GLN A 82 15.82 -4.66 8.31
CA GLN A 82 15.85 -6.09 8.61
C GLN A 82 17.23 -6.68 8.44
N LYS A 83 17.91 -6.32 7.36
CA LYS A 83 19.26 -6.80 7.12
C LYS A 83 20.21 -6.33 8.21
N SER A 84 20.11 -5.05 8.57
CA SER A 84 20.95 -4.51 9.64
C SER A 84 20.72 -5.24 10.96
N PHE A 85 19.47 -5.55 11.23
CA PHE A 85 19.13 -6.22 12.46
C PHE A 85 19.74 -7.62 12.55
N TRP A 86 19.80 -8.31 11.43
CA TRP A 86 20.31 -9.67 11.39
C TRP A 86 21.84 -9.76 11.31
N LEU A 87 22.47 -8.67 11.02
CA LEU A 87 23.92 -8.63 11.02
C LEU A 87 24.45 -8.46 12.43
#